data_7bda2f670de5e0b509547269f18fa895
#
_entry.id   7bda2f670de5e0b509547269f18fa895
#
_cell.length_a   1.000
_cell.length_b   1.000
_cell.length_c   1.000
_cell.angle_alpha   90.00
_cell.angle_beta   90.00
_cell.angle_gamma   90.00
#
_symmetry.space_group_name_H-M   'P 1'
#
loop_
_entity.id
_entity.type
_entity.pdbx_description
1 polymer ?
#
loop_
_entity_poly.entity_id
_entity_poly.type
_entity_poly.pdbx_seq_one_letter_code
_entity_poly.pdbx_strand_id
1 'polypeptide(L)'
;MQTAQINGTTIAFEDTGGTKPAVILSHGFLMDHSMFDAQVAALRDTHRVVTWDERGFGGTKATGDFSYWDSANDVLGLMDHLGIESAVLGGMSQGGFLSLRAALTAPGRVEALILLDTQSGVEAPETVEPYNQLHAAWVEHGAVAVQDIIAGIILGPV
;
A
#
# COMPACT_ATOMS: atom_id res chain seq x y z
N MET A 1 -2.16 1.63 16.79
CA MET A 1 -2.73 1.04 15.55
C MET A 1 -4.18 0.66 15.79
N GLN A 2 -5.06 1.00 14.86
CA GLN A 2 -6.50 0.72 14.87
C GLN A 2 -6.79 -0.40 13.88
N THR A 3 -7.99 -1.00 13.94
CA THR A 3 -8.42 -2.01 12.97
C THR A 3 -9.87 -1.79 12.58
N ALA A 4 -10.22 -2.13 11.33
CA ALA A 4 -11.58 -2.11 10.81
C ALA A 4 -11.87 -3.33 9.93
N GLN A 5 -13.14 -3.76 9.91
CA GLN A 5 -13.60 -4.80 8.97
C GLN A 5 -13.94 -4.13 7.64
N ILE A 6 -13.17 -4.44 6.60
CA ILE A 6 -13.29 -3.83 5.27
C ILE A 6 -13.17 -4.96 4.23
N ASN A 7 -14.14 -5.06 3.35
CA ASN A 7 -14.15 -6.01 2.23
C ASN A 7 -13.76 -7.45 2.62
N GLY A 8 -14.27 -7.91 3.77
CA GLY A 8 -14.06 -9.28 4.25
C GLY A 8 -12.69 -9.53 4.92
N THR A 9 -11.88 -8.50 5.13
CA THR A 9 -10.64 -8.60 5.90
C THR A 9 -10.57 -7.56 7.03
N THR A 10 -9.70 -7.79 8.01
CA THR A 10 -9.43 -6.85 9.09
C THR A 10 -8.23 -6.00 8.69
N ILE A 11 -8.48 -4.76 8.29
CA ILE A 11 -7.44 -3.80 7.91
C ILE A 11 -6.89 -3.11 9.17
N ALA A 12 -5.57 -3.11 9.30
CA ALA A 12 -4.84 -2.37 10.32
C ALA A 12 -4.41 -1.01 9.76
N PHE A 13 -4.56 0.07 10.53
CA PHE A 13 -4.25 1.43 10.10
C PHE A 13 -3.92 2.35 11.27
N GLU A 14 -3.32 3.48 10.94
CA GLU A 14 -3.19 4.64 11.81
C GLU A 14 -3.85 5.86 11.18
N ASP A 15 -4.47 6.69 11.99
CA ASP A 15 -5.18 7.88 11.56
C ASP A 15 -4.91 9.01 12.55
N THR A 16 -4.38 10.10 12.06
CA THR A 16 -4.13 11.31 12.89
C THR A 16 -5.43 12.02 13.28
N GLY A 17 -6.55 11.65 12.66
CA GLY A 17 -7.87 12.22 12.95
C GLY A 17 -8.06 13.65 12.48
N GLY A 18 -9.22 14.22 12.86
CA GLY A 18 -9.58 15.62 12.56
C GLY A 18 -10.31 15.80 11.23
N THR A 19 -10.51 17.07 10.86
CA THR A 19 -11.32 17.49 9.69
C THR A 19 -10.50 18.18 8.60
N LYS A 20 -9.17 18.10 8.69
CA LYS A 20 -8.27 18.65 7.68
C LYS A 20 -8.34 17.83 6.38
N PRO A 21 -7.89 18.36 5.24
CA PRO A 21 -7.77 17.58 4.01
C PRO A 21 -7.02 16.28 4.25
N ALA A 22 -7.54 15.19 3.70
CA ALA A 22 -7.01 13.85 3.98
C ALA A 22 -5.91 13.46 2.99
N VAL A 23 -4.86 12.83 3.52
CA VAL A 23 -3.80 12.14 2.75
C VAL A 23 -3.76 10.70 3.23
N ILE A 24 -3.87 9.74 2.33
CA ILE A 24 -3.77 8.31 2.63
C ILE A 24 -2.54 7.76 1.95
N LEU A 25 -1.67 7.10 2.71
CA LEU A 25 -0.37 6.60 2.24
C LEU A 25 -0.34 5.07 2.31
N SER A 26 -0.04 4.46 1.18
CA SER A 26 0.06 3.01 0.98
C SER A 26 1.51 2.59 0.79
N HIS A 27 1.96 1.64 1.59
CA HIS A 27 3.37 1.22 1.66
C HIS A 27 3.82 0.41 0.44
N GLY A 28 5.13 0.16 0.33
CA GLY A 28 5.72 -0.71 -0.68
C GLY A 28 5.70 -2.19 -0.28
N PHE A 29 6.02 -3.05 -1.24
CA PHE A 29 6.12 -4.50 -1.01
C PHE A 29 7.07 -4.83 0.14
N LEU A 30 6.68 -5.76 1.02
CA LEU A 30 7.39 -6.18 2.23
C LEU A 30 7.58 -5.09 3.30
N MET A 31 6.85 -3.99 3.20
CA MET A 31 6.83 -2.93 4.20
C MET A 31 5.49 -2.93 4.93
N ASP A 32 5.29 -1.97 5.81
CA ASP A 32 4.06 -1.71 6.53
C ASP A 32 3.82 -0.19 6.67
N HIS A 33 2.75 0.17 7.37
CA HIS A 33 2.35 1.56 7.60
C HIS A 33 3.48 2.45 8.15
N SER A 34 4.41 1.91 8.94
CA SER A 34 5.49 2.66 9.59
C SER A 34 6.51 3.24 8.61
N MET A 35 6.53 2.74 7.38
CA MET A 35 7.35 3.32 6.30
C MET A 35 7.16 4.84 6.18
N PHE A 36 5.98 5.35 6.51
CA PHE A 36 5.62 6.75 6.35
C PHE A 36 5.64 7.57 7.64
N ASP A 37 6.25 7.09 8.73
CA ASP A 37 6.29 7.80 10.02
C ASP A 37 6.84 9.23 9.90
N ALA A 38 7.89 9.43 9.09
CA ALA A 38 8.45 10.75 8.84
C ALA A 38 7.49 11.68 8.10
N GLN A 39 6.75 11.16 7.12
CA GLN A 39 5.74 11.89 6.36
C GLN A 39 4.52 12.21 7.23
N VAL A 40 4.10 11.27 8.07
CA VAL A 40 3.04 11.50 9.08
C VAL A 40 3.46 12.65 10.00
N ALA A 41 4.67 12.61 10.55
CA ALA A 41 5.19 13.67 11.42
C ALA A 41 5.22 15.04 10.74
N ALA A 42 5.59 15.09 9.47
CA ALA A 42 5.68 16.34 8.71
C ALA A 42 4.30 16.90 8.29
N LEU A 43 3.32 16.05 8.03
CA LEU A 43 2.03 16.45 7.44
C LEU A 43 0.91 16.62 8.46
N ARG A 44 0.97 15.97 9.62
CA ARG A 44 -0.14 15.92 10.60
C ARG A 44 -0.65 17.28 11.08
N ASP A 45 0.17 18.32 11.02
CA ASP A 45 -0.24 19.65 11.46
C ASP A 45 -1.09 20.36 10.40
N THR A 46 -1.05 19.94 9.15
CA THR A 46 -1.77 20.55 8.03
C THR A 46 -2.80 19.61 7.39
N HIS A 47 -2.64 18.30 7.53
CA HIS A 47 -3.47 17.26 6.92
C HIS A 47 -3.92 16.22 7.96
N ARG A 48 -5.05 15.56 7.69
CA ARG A 48 -5.38 14.28 8.29
C ARG A 48 -4.64 13.22 7.53
N VAL A 49 -3.69 12.54 8.18
CA VAL A 49 -2.86 11.51 7.53
C VAL A 49 -3.32 10.14 7.99
N VAL A 50 -3.58 9.26 7.04
CA VAL A 50 -3.91 7.85 7.27
C VAL A 50 -2.81 7.01 6.64
N THR A 51 -2.24 6.10 7.40
CA THR A 51 -1.35 5.04 6.93
C THR A 51 -1.97 3.70 7.27
N TRP A 52 -1.77 2.68 6.45
CA TRP A 52 -2.44 1.40 6.63
C TRP A 52 -1.59 0.26 6.12
N ASP A 53 -1.87 -0.93 6.62
CA ASP A 53 -1.22 -2.15 6.17
C ASP A 53 -2.07 -2.82 5.10
N GLU A 54 -1.51 -3.00 3.93
CA GLU A 54 -2.15 -3.71 2.82
C GLU A 54 -2.36 -5.20 3.16
N ARG A 55 -3.27 -5.86 2.45
CA ARG A 55 -3.51 -7.31 2.63
C ARG A 55 -2.23 -8.12 2.57
N GLY A 56 -1.99 -8.96 3.57
CA GLY A 56 -0.83 -9.82 3.69
C GLY A 56 0.41 -9.16 4.32
N PHE A 57 0.30 -7.90 4.74
CA PHE A 57 1.41 -7.15 5.32
C PHE A 57 1.07 -6.63 6.72
N GLY A 58 2.11 -6.37 7.52
CA GLY A 58 1.98 -5.78 8.84
C GLY A 58 0.95 -6.46 9.72
N GLY A 59 -0.02 -5.68 10.21
CA GLY A 59 -1.14 -6.15 11.03
C GLY A 59 -2.34 -6.67 10.23
N THR A 60 -2.35 -6.54 8.90
CA THR A 60 -3.44 -6.98 8.01
C THR A 60 -3.14 -8.34 7.41
N LYS A 61 -3.90 -9.36 7.78
CA LYS A 61 -3.71 -10.71 7.23
C LYS A 61 -4.50 -10.88 5.93
N ALA A 62 -3.90 -11.57 4.95
CA ALA A 62 -4.64 -12.07 3.81
C ALA A 62 -5.53 -13.25 4.22
N THR A 63 -6.75 -13.31 3.70
CA THR A 63 -7.73 -14.38 3.95
C THR A 63 -7.98 -15.24 2.71
N GLY A 64 -7.04 -15.30 1.79
CA GLY A 64 -7.12 -16.02 0.51
C GLY A 64 -6.38 -15.27 -0.58
N ASP A 65 -6.55 -15.71 -1.80
CA ASP A 65 -6.00 -15.03 -2.97
C ASP A 65 -6.66 -13.65 -3.15
N PHE A 66 -5.86 -12.67 -3.55
CA PHE A 66 -6.32 -11.31 -3.81
C PHE A 66 -5.49 -10.66 -4.92
N SER A 67 -6.02 -9.59 -5.46
CA SER A 67 -5.41 -8.79 -6.51
C SER A 67 -5.16 -7.36 -6.04
N TYR A 68 -4.40 -6.58 -6.81
CA TYR A 68 -4.26 -5.15 -6.56
C TYR A 68 -5.58 -4.34 -6.69
N TRP A 69 -6.58 -4.89 -7.38
CA TRP A 69 -7.92 -4.29 -7.41
C TRP A 69 -8.65 -4.47 -6.08
N ASP A 70 -8.42 -5.60 -5.39
CA ASP A 70 -8.96 -5.82 -4.05
C ASP A 70 -8.31 -4.84 -3.06
N SER A 71 -6.98 -4.66 -3.11
CA SER A 71 -6.27 -3.67 -2.28
C SER A 71 -6.70 -2.22 -2.61
N ALA A 72 -6.97 -1.91 -3.87
CA ALA A 72 -7.53 -0.61 -4.26
C ALA A 72 -8.95 -0.39 -3.68
N ASN A 73 -9.78 -1.43 -3.68
CA ASN A 73 -11.10 -1.36 -3.03
C ASN A 73 -10.99 -1.27 -1.50
N ASP A 74 -9.92 -1.82 -0.90
CA ASP A 74 -9.70 -1.72 0.55
C ASP A 74 -9.39 -0.29 0.97
N VAL A 75 -8.55 0.44 0.24
CA VAL A 75 -8.30 1.85 0.57
C VAL A 75 -9.57 2.69 0.40
N LEU A 76 -10.40 2.42 -0.61
CA LEU A 76 -11.70 3.08 -0.76
C LEU A 76 -12.66 2.72 0.38
N GLY A 77 -12.70 1.46 0.79
CA GLY A 77 -13.48 1.00 1.94
C GLY A 77 -12.97 1.59 3.27
N LEU A 78 -11.66 1.79 3.40
CA LEU A 78 -11.08 2.48 4.55
C LEU A 78 -11.50 3.96 4.60
N MET A 79 -11.54 4.63 3.45
CA MET A 79 -12.10 5.99 3.35
C MET A 79 -13.56 6.04 3.80
N ASP A 80 -14.37 5.07 3.37
CA ASP A 80 -15.79 4.98 3.80
C ASP A 80 -15.92 4.78 5.30
N HIS A 81 -15.12 3.86 5.86
CA HIS A 81 -15.09 3.59 7.31
C HIS A 81 -14.72 4.84 8.12
N LEU A 82 -13.78 5.63 7.62
CA LEU A 82 -13.28 6.85 8.28
C LEU A 82 -14.11 8.11 7.99
N GLY A 83 -15.15 8.00 7.15
CA GLY A 83 -15.97 9.14 6.72
C GLY A 83 -15.19 10.15 5.89
N ILE A 84 -14.19 9.69 5.12
CA ILE A 84 -13.39 10.53 4.22
C ILE A 84 -14.06 10.50 2.84
N GLU A 85 -14.64 11.61 2.41
CA GLU A 85 -15.33 11.71 1.12
C GLU A 85 -14.35 11.71 -0.04
N SER A 86 -13.28 12.48 0.05
CA SER A 86 -12.19 12.51 -0.93
C SER A 86 -10.84 12.68 -0.24
N ALA A 87 -9.77 12.23 -0.89
CA ALA A 87 -8.42 12.32 -0.34
C ALA A 87 -7.35 12.39 -1.44
N VAL A 88 -6.19 12.89 -1.07
CA VAL A 88 -4.96 12.63 -1.81
C VAL A 88 -4.53 11.19 -1.48
N LEU A 89 -4.38 10.33 -2.49
CA LEU A 89 -3.83 8.99 -2.32
C LEU A 89 -2.36 8.99 -2.73
N GLY A 90 -1.51 8.50 -1.84
CA GLY A 90 -0.09 8.36 -2.09
C GLY A 90 0.40 6.95 -1.85
N GLY A 91 1.47 6.57 -2.53
CA GLY A 91 2.07 5.27 -2.27
C GLY A 91 3.41 5.08 -2.97
N MET A 92 4.18 4.17 -2.40
CA MET A 92 5.47 3.75 -2.92
C MET A 92 5.34 2.38 -3.59
N SER A 93 5.94 2.22 -4.79
CA SER A 93 5.94 0.94 -5.50
C SER A 93 4.53 0.36 -5.63
N GLN A 94 4.23 -0.81 -5.03
CA GLN A 94 2.88 -1.39 -5.04
C GLN A 94 1.81 -0.45 -4.45
N GLY A 95 2.13 0.35 -3.44
CA GLY A 95 1.19 1.31 -2.86
C GLY A 95 0.79 2.41 -3.85
N GLY A 96 1.71 2.87 -4.69
CA GLY A 96 1.42 3.76 -5.82
C GLY A 96 0.60 3.07 -6.90
N PHE A 97 0.90 1.80 -7.19
CA PHE A 97 0.20 0.99 -8.17
C PHE A 97 -1.27 0.74 -7.80
N LEU A 98 -1.56 0.47 -6.53
CA LEU A 98 -2.94 0.36 -6.05
C LEU A 98 -3.65 1.72 -5.98
N SER A 99 -2.94 2.80 -5.64
CA SER A 99 -3.51 4.16 -5.61
C SER A 99 -4.00 4.60 -7.00
N LEU A 100 -3.25 4.26 -8.05
CA LEU A 100 -3.69 4.47 -9.45
C LEU A 100 -4.98 3.70 -9.75
N ARG A 101 -5.12 2.47 -9.27
CA ARG A 101 -6.33 1.65 -9.46
C ARG A 101 -7.52 2.20 -8.70
N ALA A 102 -7.32 2.69 -7.49
CA ALA A 102 -8.35 3.37 -6.72
C ALA A 102 -8.84 4.63 -7.46
N ALA A 103 -7.93 5.41 -8.06
CA ALA A 103 -8.28 6.57 -8.87
C ALA A 103 -9.06 6.20 -10.15
N LEU A 104 -8.75 5.07 -10.78
CA LEU A 104 -9.51 4.55 -11.92
C LEU A 104 -10.89 4.04 -11.52
N THR A 105 -11.00 3.42 -10.34
CA THR A 105 -12.27 2.85 -9.84
C THR A 105 -13.22 3.94 -9.35
N ALA A 106 -12.71 4.95 -8.66
CA ALA A 106 -13.51 6.01 -8.04
C ALA A 106 -12.85 7.40 -8.22
N PRO A 107 -12.80 7.93 -9.47
CA PRO A 107 -12.07 9.18 -9.76
C PRO A 107 -12.58 10.38 -8.97
N GLY A 108 -13.85 10.42 -8.59
CA GLY A 108 -14.43 11.47 -7.76
C GLY A 108 -13.99 11.42 -6.29
N ARG A 109 -13.33 10.36 -5.86
CA ARG A 109 -12.84 10.17 -4.49
C ARG A 109 -11.35 10.54 -4.35
N VAL A 110 -10.63 10.75 -5.45
CA VAL A 110 -9.19 10.97 -5.46
C VAL A 110 -8.88 12.37 -5.96
N GLU A 111 -8.45 13.24 -5.05
CA GLU A 111 -8.14 14.64 -5.35
C GLU A 111 -6.82 14.81 -6.10
N ALA A 112 -5.82 14.01 -5.72
CA ALA A 112 -4.49 13.96 -6.33
C ALA A 112 -3.80 12.64 -6.02
N LEU A 113 -2.72 12.36 -6.75
CA LEU A 113 -1.87 11.19 -6.54
C LEU A 113 -0.45 11.62 -6.19
N ILE A 114 0.14 10.95 -5.19
CA ILE A 114 1.57 11.03 -4.85
C ILE A 114 2.19 9.68 -5.21
N LEU A 115 2.93 9.64 -6.30
CA LEU A 115 3.48 8.40 -6.86
C LEU A 115 4.99 8.36 -6.63
N LEU A 116 5.41 7.44 -5.74
CA LEU A 116 6.80 7.28 -5.34
C LEU A 116 7.31 5.95 -5.88
N ASP A 117 8.31 6.01 -6.75
CA ASP A 117 9.00 4.83 -7.31
C ASP A 117 8.02 3.72 -7.72
N THR A 118 7.06 4.06 -8.57
CA THR A 118 5.96 3.19 -9.02
C THR A 118 5.73 3.32 -10.51
N GLN A 119 4.87 2.47 -11.04
CA GLN A 119 4.51 2.45 -12.45
C GLN A 119 3.01 2.24 -12.66
N SER A 120 2.52 2.51 -13.85
CA SER A 120 1.10 2.33 -14.21
C SER A 120 0.84 1.04 -15.00
N GLY A 121 1.85 0.55 -15.69
CA GLY A 121 1.75 -0.52 -16.68
C GLY A 121 2.00 -1.92 -16.12
N VAL A 122 1.85 -2.88 -17.01
CA VAL A 122 2.28 -4.26 -16.79
C VAL A 122 3.75 -4.35 -17.17
N GLU A 123 4.52 -5.07 -16.36
CA GLU A 123 5.94 -5.34 -16.64
C GLU A 123 6.11 -6.08 -17.98
N ALA A 124 7.21 -5.79 -18.66
CA ALA A 124 7.63 -6.56 -19.80
C ALA A 124 7.95 -8.02 -19.39
N PRO A 125 7.75 -9.02 -20.28
CA PRO A 125 7.97 -10.42 -19.93
C PRO A 125 9.36 -10.70 -19.35
N GLU A 126 10.39 -10.02 -19.86
CA GLU A 126 11.78 -10.14 -19.39
C GLU A 126 11.96 -9.62 -17.94
N THR A 127 11.13 -8.71 -17.50
CA THR A 127 11.11 -8.20 -16.12
C THR A 127 10.31 -9.10 -15.20
N VAL A 128 9.23 -9.71 -15.70
CA VAL A 128 8.36 -10.60 -14.93
C VAL A 128 9.07 -11.90 -14.55
N GLU A 129 9.91 -12.45 -15.42
CA GLU A 129 10.56 -13.74 -15.19
C GLU A 129 11.44 -13.78 -13.92
N PRO A 130 12.30 -12.80 -13.64
CA PRO A 130 13.00 -12.74 -12.35
C PRO A 130 12.08 -12.71 -11.12
N TYR A 131 10.94 -12.01 -11.21
CA TYR A 131 9.95 -11.99 -10.12
C TYR A 131 9.29 -13.36 -9.92
N ASN A 132 9.00 -14.09 -11.01
CA ASN A 132 8.45 -15.44 -10.93
C ASN A 132 9.43 -16.41 -10.26
N GLN A 133 10.73 -16.29 -10.59
CA GLN A 133 11.77 -17.11 -9.95
C GLN A 133 11.92 -16.78 -8.45
N LEU A 134 11.89 -15.50 -8.10
CA LEU A 134 11.92 -15.06 -6.71
C LEU A 134 10.69 -15.57 -5.94
N HIS A 135 9.50 -15.49 -6.54
CA HIS A 135 8.27 -16.03 -5.98
C HIS A 135 8.35 -17.55 -5.78
N ALA A 136 8.83 -18.30 -6.77
CA ALA A 136 8.99 -19.74 -6.66
C ALA A 136 9.96 -20.13 -5.52
N ALA A 137 11.11 -19.45 -5.42
CA ALA A 137 12.05 -19.65 -4.33
C ALA A 137 11.46 -19.33 -2.95
N TRP A 138 10.66 -18.27 -2.87
CA TRP A 138 9.94 -17.94 -1.63
C TRP A 138 8.95 -19.02 -1.22
N VAL A 139 8.13 -19.49 -2.16
CA VAL A 139 7.11 -20.51 -1.91
C VAL A 139 7.77 -21.83 -1.47
N GLU A 140 8.88 -22.21 -2.11
CA GLU A 140 9.59 -23.48 -1.82
C GLU A 140 10.42 -23.43 -0.55
N HIS A 141 11.12 -22.30 -0.29
CA HIS A 141 12.16 -22.23 0.74
C HIS A 141 11.88 -21.20 1.85
N GLY A 142 10.78 -20.45 1.74
CA GLY A 142 10.40 -19.41 2.70
C GLY A 142 11.10 -18.08 2.49
N ALA A 143 10.63 -17.05 3.22
CA ALA A 143 11.09 -15.66 3.06
C ALA A 143 12.59 -15.47 3.30
N VAL A 144 13.18 -16.23 4.22
CA VAL A 144 14.62 -16.14 4.56
C VAL A 144 15.52 -16.44 3.36
N ALA A 145 15.11 -17.35 2.48
CA ALA A 145 15.90 -17.73 1.31
C ALA A 145 16.04 -16.59 0.27
N VAL A 146 15.17 -15.61 0.30
CA VAL A 146 15.11 -14.52 -0.69
C VAL A 146 15.40 -13.14 -0.07
N GLN A 147 15.56 -13.06 1.24
CA GLN A 147 15.68 -11.77 1.97
C GLN A 147 16.84 -10.91 1.46
N ASP A 148 18.01 -11.50 1.22
CA ASP A 148 19.21 -10.75 0.79
C ASP A 148 19.05 -10.21 -0.65
N ILE A 149 18.39 -10.97 -1.51
CA ILE A 149 18.08 -10.53 -2.87
C ILE A 149 17.13 -9.35 -2.83
N ILE A 150 16.06 -9.45 -2.02
CA ILE A 150 15.07 -8.39 -1.86
C ILE A 150 15.69 -7.14 -1.22
N ALA A 151 16.52 -7.32 -0.18
CA ALA A 151 17.24 -6.23 0.45
C ALA A 151 18.16 -5.52 -0.55
N GLY A 152 18.85 -6.25 -1.40
CA GLY A 152 19.69 -5.68 -2.46
C GLY A 152 18.89 -4.88 -3.50
N ILE A 153 17.67 -5.31 -3.82
CA ILE A 153 16.77 -4.58 -4.74
C ILE A 153 16.29 -3.28 -4.09
N ILE A 154 15.87 -3.33 -2.82
CA ILE A 154 15.26 -2.18 -2.11
C ILE A 154 16.31 -1.15 -1.68
N LEU A 155 17.44 -1.61 -1.15
CA LEU A 155 18.48 -0.74 -0.57
C LEU A 155 19.56 -0.34 -1.60
N GLY A 156 19.61 -1.03 -2.72
CA GLY A 156 20.68 -0.87 -3.70
C GLY A 156 22.01 -1.49 -3.26
N PRO A 157 23.06 -1.37 -4.08
CA PRO A 157 24.37 -1.86 -3.72
C PRO A 157 24.95 -1.05 -2.54
N VAL A 158 25.40 -1.75 -1.51
CA VAL A 158 26.09 -1.19 -0.33
C VAL A 158 27.57 -1.02 -0.67
#